data_e8591e8e65876458312cc2df3cb62da8
#
_entry.id   e8591e8e65876458312cc2df3cb62da8
#
_cell.length_a   1.000
_cell.length_b   1.000
_cell.length_c   1.000
_cell.angle_alpha   90.00
_cell.angle_beta   90.00
_cell.angle_gamma   90.00
#
_symmetry.space_group_name_H-M   'P 1'
#
loop_
_entity.id
_entity.type
_entity.pdbx_description
1 polymer ?
#
loop_
_entity_poly.entity_id
_entity_poly.type
_entity_poly.pdbx_seq_one_letter_code
_entity_poly.pdbx_strand_id
1 'polypeptide(L)'
;MKQDFPKVIFFGTPEFAIPSLKALVERKIPVELVVTRPDRKKGRGQKLSAPPVKEFATEAGLECYQPETLKDPEVMEKLGKYESDCLVIVAYGQLIPRELIEMTPLGAINVHPSLLPKYRGAAPIQRAIMTGESETGVTIMLLDEGMDSGPILSQEKIAIKSDDTLGILHDKLAQMGAEILVDAIKNYYRGELNPVPQDHEKATFAPAISKSECLIDWTRSSEDICNLIRAIDPVPGAYTYWDGKILKIFSPRVEKIELGGKPGEVVEAAPHGLLVATGDGIGLRINEVQLAGQRRMKFAEFARGKGKKLIPGTILGGE
;
A
#
# COMPACT_ATOMS: atom_id res chain seq x y z
N MET A 1 5.76 25.51 -31.30
CA MET A 1 5.76 24.02 -31.36
C MET A 1 4.89 23.52 -30.20
N LYS A 2 3.88 22.67 -30.46
CA LYS A 2 3.14 22.03 -29.36
C LYS A 2 4.14 21.26 -28.51
N GLN A 3 4.09 21.45 -27.18
CA GLN A 3 4.87 20.62 -26.26
C GLN A 3 4.46 19.15 -26.42
N ASP A 4 5.41 18.22 -26.36
CA ASP A 4 5.13 16.79 -26.49
C ASP A 4 4.41 16.19 -25.29
N PHE A 5 4.47 16.87 -24.14
CA PHE A 5 3.88 16.49 -22.86
C PHE A 5 3.20 17.67 -22.18
N PRO A 6 2.15 17.42 -21.37
CA PRO A 6 1.53 18.46 -20.56
C PRO A 6 2.45 18.90 -19.42
N LYS A 7 2.23 20.13 -18.95
CA LYS A 7 2.76 20.60 -17.66
C LYS A 7 1.92 20.02 -16.51
N VAL A 8 2.58 19.54 -15.48
CA VAL A 8 1.89 18.86 -14.37
C VAL A 8 2.23 19.48 -13.01
N ILE A 9 1.25 19.49 -12.10
CA ILE A 9 1.50 19.61 -10.66
C ILE A 9 1.36 18.21 -10.09
N PHE A 10 2.41 17.72 -9.40
CA PHE A 10 2.45 16.40 -8.82
C PHE A 10 2.07 16.42 -7.35
N PHE A 11 1.14 15.56 -6.95
CA PHE A 11 0.72 15.36 -5.55
C PHE A 11 1.10 13.97 -5.10
N GLY A 12 1.94 13.86 -4.08
CA GLY A 12 2.35 12.58 -3.53
C GLY A 12 2.98 12.71 -2.15
N THR A 13 3.03 11.62 -1.38
CA THR A 13 3.58 11.67 -0.02
C THR A 13 4.52 10.51 0.30
N PRO A 14 4.08 9.22 0.28
CA PRO A 14 4.89 8.08 0.69
C PRO A 14 5.81 7.58 -0.43
N GLU A 15 6.59 6.56 -0.10
CA GLU A 15 7.51 5.86 -1.01
C GLU A 15 6.81 5.40 -2.30
N PHE A 16 5.54 5.00 -2.23
CA PHE A 16 4.75 4.57 -3.40
C PHE A 16 4.70 5.60 -4.53
N ALA A 17 4.76 6.89 -4.19
CA ALA A 17 4.67 7.97 -5.15
C ALA A 17 6.01 8.29 -5.86
N ILE A 18 7.13 7.86 -5.29
CA ILE A 18 8.47 8.19 -5.82
C ILE A 18 8.69 7.66 -7.24
N PRO A 19 8.41 6.38 -7.58
CA PRO A 19 8.64 5.90 -8.94
C PRO A 19 7.88 6.70 -10.00
N SER A 20 6.65 7.12 -9.70
CA SER A 20 5.85 7.96 -10.61
C SER A 20 6.47 9.35 -10.82
N LEU A 21 6.87 10.03 -9.74
CA LEU A 21 7.54 11.34 -9.86
C LEU A 21 8.87 11.22 -10.60
N LYS A 22 9.65 10.19 -10.29
CA LYS A 22 10.92 9.89 -10.96
C LYS A 22 10.72 9.65 -12.46
N ALA A 23 9.72 8.87 -12.85
CA ALA A 23 9.41 8.61 -14.25
C ALA A 23 9.03 9.89 -15.02
N LEU A 24 8.26 10.80 -14.40
CA LEU A 24 7.94 12.10 -14.99
C LEU A 24 9.22 12.91 -15.27
N VAL A 25 10.12 12.99 -14.30
CA VAL A 25 11.41 13.72 -14.41
C VAL A 25 12.31 13.09 -15.49
N GLU A 26 12.51 11.78 -15.47
CA GLU A 26 13.36 11.06 -16.42
C GLU A 26 12.84 11.17 -17.85
N ARG A 27 11.53 11.19 -18.04
CA ARG A 27 10.88 11.39 -19.35
C ARG A 27 10.73 12.87 -19.73
N LYS A 28 11.28 13.79 -18.92
CA LYS A 28 11.28 15.24 -19.15
C LYS A 28 9.87 15.83 -19.29
N ILE A 29 8.90 15.25 -18.57
CA ILE A 29 7.58 15.86 -18.42
C ILE A 29 7.73 17.06 -17.50
N PRO A 30 7.26 18.25 -17.87
CA PRO A 30 7.41 19.45 -17.05
C PRO A 30 6.62 19.31 -15.74
N VAL A 31 7.32 19.10 -14.62
CA VAL A 31 6.75 19.13 -13.26
C VAL A 31 6.92 20.52 -12.70
N GLU A 32 5.86 21.33 -12.75
CA GLU A 32 5.88 22.75 -12.35
C GLU A 32 5.95 22.91 -10.82
N LEU A 33 5.37 21.96 -10.09
CA LEU A 33 5.33 21.95 -8.62
C LEU A 33 5.12 20.53 -8.09
N VAL A 34 5.77 20.21 -6.99
CA VAL A 34 5.50 19.01 -6.19
C VAL A 34 4.76 19.41 -4.91
N VAL A 35 3.59 18.84 -4.67
CA VAL A 35 2.79 19.07 -3.46
C VAL A 35 2.83 17.81 -2.60
N THR A 36 3.25 17.94 -1.36
CA THR A 36 3.32 16.82 -0.42
C THR A 36 2.83 17.23 0.96
N ARG A 37 2.62 16.24 1.85
CA ARG A 37 2.20 16.51 3.24
C ARG A 37 3.31 17.22 4.02
N PRO A 38 2.96 18.00 5.07
CA PRO A 38 3.94 18.59 5.97
C PRO A 38 4.85 17.57 6.64
N ASP A 39 6.03 18.00 7.04
CA ASP A 39 6.96 17.22 7.85
C ASP A 39 6.29 16.78 9.14
N ARG A 40 6.46 15.53 9.54
CA ARG A 40 5.84 14.96 10.74
C ARG A 40 6.85 14.27 11.63
N LYS A 41 6.57 14.27 12.92
CA LYS A 41 7.36 13.51 13.89
C LYS A 41 7.20 12.00 13.63
N LYS A 42 8.33 11.30 13.42
CA LYS A 42 8.37 9.84 13.19
C LYS A 42 9.28 9.14 14.20
N GLY A 43 8.99 7.86 14.43
CA GLY A 43 9.82 6.96 15.23
C GLY A 43 9.79 7.20 16.73
N ARG A 44 10.55 6.39 17.48
CA ARG A 44 10.60 6.43 18.97
C ARG A 44 11.16 7.75 19.51
N GLY A 45 12.00 8.44 18.75
CA GLY A 45 12.60 9.73 19.13
C GLY A 45 11.78 10.95 18.75
N GLN A 46 10.58 10.79 18.15
CA GLN A 46 9.72 11.90 17.71
C GLN A 46 10.49 12.98 16.90
N LYS A 47 11.48 12.57 16.10
CA LYS A 47 12.23 13.46 15.23
C LYS A 47 11.37 13.89 14.05
N LEU A 48 11.44 15.19 13.70
CA LEU A 48 10.81 15.71 12.50
C LEU A 48 11.44 15.02 11.28
N SER A 49 10.62 14.44 10.42
CA SER A 49 11.02 13.71 9.21
C SER A 49 10.23 14.24 8.03
N ALA A 50 10.94 14.57 6.97
CA ALA A 50 10.31 14.95 5.71
C ALA A 50 9.58 13.75 5.09
N PRO A 51 8.51 13.99 4.31
CA PRO A 51 7.93 12.95 3.45
C PRO A 51 8.94 12.49 2.39
N PRO A 52 8.93 11.20 2.01
CA PRO A 52 9.82 10.67 0.97
C PRO A 52 9.77 11.43 -0.35
N VAL A 53 8.59 11.88 -0.77
CA VAL A 53 8.42 12.70 -1.98
C VAL A 53 9.13 14.06 -1.85
N LYS A 54 9.13 14.69 -0.66
CA LYS A 54 9.89 15.95 -0.45
C LYS A 54 11.39 15.73 -0.59
N GLU A 55 11.91 14.66 0.00
CA GLU A 55 13.33 14.33 -0.08
C GLU A 55 13.74 14.15 -1.55
N PHE A 56 13.00 13.34 -2.30
CA PHE A 56 13.25 13.15 -3.73
C PHE A 56 13.11 14.45 -4.54
N ALA A 57 12.06 15.24 -4.32
CA ALA A 57 11.86 16.51 -5.02
C ALA A 57 13.01 17.48 -4.80
N THR A 58 13.53 17.57 -3.55
CA THR A 58 14.69 18.41 -3.19
C THR A 58 15.95 17.94 -3.93
N GLU A 59 16.22 16.63 -3.95
CA GLU A 59 17.36 16.05 -4.66
C GLU A 59 17.29 16.26 -6.19
N ALA A 60 16.07 16.22 -6.73
CA ALA A 60 15.81 16.47 -8.16
C ALA A 60 15.77 17.96 -8.54
N GLY A 61 15.91 18.89 -7.58
CA GLY A 61 15.85 20.31 -7.82
C GLY A 61 14.45 20.85 -8.18
N LEU A 62 13.37 20.13 -7.78
CA LEU A 62 11.99 20.52 -8.02
C LEU A 62 11.46 21.41 -6.91
N GLU A 63 10.64 22.40 -7.25
CA GLU A 63 9.91 23.18 -6.24
C GLU A 63 8.94 22.28 -5.48
N CYS A 64 8.94 22.40 -4.13
CA CYS A 64 8.12 21.60 -3.25
C CYS A 64 7.27 22.48 -2.34
N TYR A 65 5.97 22.18 -2.25
CA TYR A 65 5.01 22.89 -1.42
C TYR A 65 4.31 21.93 -0.46
N GLN A 66 4.17 22.34 0.80
CA GLN A 66 3.63 21.50 1.87
C GLN A 66 2.45 22.18 2.59
N PRO A 67 1.27 22.29 1.98
CA PRO A 67 0.10 22.86 2.64
C PRO A 67 -0.42 21.92 3.74
N GLU A 68 -0.88 22.49 4.85
CA GLU A 68 -1.57 21.72 5.91
C GLU A 68 -2.91 21.16 5.41
N THR A 69 -3.63 21.95 4.62
CA THR A 69 -4.91 21.57 4.02
C THR A 69 -5.05 22.15 2.61
N LEU A 70 -5.69 21.41 1.71
CA LEU A 70 -6.03 21.90 0.37
C LEU A 70 -7.30 22.76 0.33
N LYS A 71 -8.00 22.91 1.47
CA LYS A 71 -9.22 23.72 1.56
C LYS A 71 -8.96 25.20 1.82
N ASP A 72 -7.70 25.59 2.02
CA ASP A 72 -7.30 26.96 2.28
C ASP A 72 -7.36 27.75 0.96
N PRO A 73 -8.08 28.91 0.90
CA PRO A 73 -8.11 29.77 -0.28
C PRO A 73 -6.72 30.23 -0.75
N GLU A 74 -5.76 30.47 0.16
CA GLU A 74 -4.40 30.85 -0.20
C GLU A 74 -3.67 29.72 -0.94
N VAL A 75 -3.98 28.47 -0.64
CA VAL A 75 -3.45 27.31 -1.34
C VAL A 75 -3.98 27.25 -2.76
N MET A 76 -5.29 27.49 -2.93
CA MET A 76 -5.93 27.54 -4.24
C MET A 76 -5.37 28.67 -5.11
N GLU A 77 -5.20 29.87 -4.54
CA GLU A 77 -4.57 31.01 -5.23
C GLU A 77 -3.13 30.69 -5.64
N LYS A 78 -2.35 30.06 -4.73
CA LYS A 78 -0.96 29.68 -5.03
C LYS A 78 -0.89 28.67 -6.17
N LEU A 79 -1.71 27.60 -6.12
CA LEU A 79 -1.74 26.57 -7.15
C LEU A 79 -2.22 27.11 -8.51
N GLY A 80 -3.16 28.04 -8.50
CA GLY A 80 -3.65 28.71 -9.70
C GLY A 80 -2.64 29.61 -10.42
N LYS A 81 -1.51 29.93 -9.79
CA LYS A 81 -0.41 30.69 -10.43
C LYS A 81 0.43 29.82 -11.38
N TYR A 82 0.31 28.50 -11.29
CA TYR A 82 1.00 27.57 -12.17
C TYR A 82 0.12 27.27 -13.39
N GLU A 83 0.65 27.49 -14.57
CA GLU A 83 -0.02 27.16 -15.84
C GLU A 83 0.09 25.65 -16.13
N SER A 84 -0.55 24.81 -15.28
CA SER A 84 -0.51 23.36 -15.46
C SER A 84 -1.67 22.84 -16.29
N ASP A 85 -1.42 21.83 -17.12
CA ASP A 85 -2.42 21.18 -17.95
C ASP A 85 -3.21 20.12 -17.19
N CYS A 86 -2.57 19.43 -16.21
CA CYS A 86 -3.23 18.44 -15.35
C CYS A 86 -2.55 18.32 -13.98
N LEU A 87 -3.29 17.74 -13.04
CA LEU A 87 -2.76 17.29 -11.76
C LEU A 87 -2.44 15.80 -11.84
N VAL A 88 -1.35 15.37 -11.23
CA VAL A 88 -0.99 13.95 -11.06
C VAL A 88 -0.98 13.61 -9.60
N ILE A 89 -1.87 12.71 -9.17
CA ILE A 89 -2.05 12.35 -7.77
C ILE A 89 -1.60 10.91 -7.55
N VAL A 90 -0.68 10.71 -6.60
CA VAL A 90 -0.19 9.38 -6.21
C VAL A 90 -0.08 9.30 -4.70
N ALA A 91 -1.01 8.63 -4.05
CA ALA A 91 -1.02 8.43 -2.60
C ALA A 91 -0.77 9.71 -1.78
N TYR A 92 -1.43 10.81 -2.12
CA TYR A 92 -1.23 12.10 -1.45
C TYR A 92 -1.75 12.11 0.00
N GLY A 93 -2.86 11.42 0.27
CA GLY A 93 -3.40 11.26 1.62
C GLY A 93 -4.31 12.39 2.10
N GLN A 94 -4.82 13.23 1.21
CA GLN A 94 -5.96 14.13 1.43
C GLN A 94 -6.93 14.02 0.26
N LEU A 95 -8.19 14.36 0.54
CA LEU A 95 -9.18 14.56 -0.51
C LEU A 95 -8.77 15.76 -1.36
N ILE A 96 -8.83 15.62 -2.68
CA ILE A 96 -8.59 16.70 -3.62
C ILE A 96 -9.92 17.45 -3.81
N PRO A 97 -10.00 18.75 -3.50
CA PRO A 97 -11.22 19.53 -3.71
C PRO A 97 -11.61 19.57 -5.19
N ARG A 98 -12.91 19.63 -5.45
CA ARG A 98 -13.45 19.71 -6.81
C ARG A 98 -12.90 20.90 -7.59
N GLU A 99 -12.82 22.05 -6.92
CA GLU A 99 -12.30 23.30 -7.50
C GLU A 99 -10.85 23.11 -8.00
N LEU A 100 -10.07 22.27 -7.30
CA LEU A 100 -8.69 21.97 -7.71
C LEU A 100 -8.65 21.01 -8.92
N ILE A 101 -9.56 20.04 -8.98
CA ILE A 101 -9.69 19.12 -10.13
C ILE A 101 -10.07 19.91 -11.39
N GLU A 102 -11.02 20.84 -11.26
CA GLU A 102 -11.55 21.66 -12.35
C GLU A 102 -10.60 22.81 -12.77
N MET A 103 -9.55 23.07 -11.99
CA MET A 103 -8.58 24.14 -12.27
C MET A 103 -7.74 23.87 -13.52
N THR A 104 -7.55 22.61 -13.89
CA THR A 104 -6.68 22.23 -15.00
C THR A 104 -7.49 21.64 -16.17
N PRO A 105 -7.10 21.93 -17.43
CA PRO A 105 -7.87 21.51 -18.62
C PRO A 105 -8.07 19.99 -18.75
N LEU A 106 -7.11 19.20 -18.29
CA LEU A 106 -7.15 17.73 -18.34
C LEU A 106 -7.61 17.11 -17.03
N GLY A 107 -7.95 17.92 -16.01
CA GLY A 107 -8.37 17.46 -14.70
C GLY A 107 -7.23 16.84 -13.88
N ALA A 108 -7.59 15.90 -13.02
CA ALA A 108 -6.66 15.24 -12.11
C ALA A 108 -6.54 13.74 -12.42
N ILE A 109 -5.33 13.28 -12.68
CA ILE A 109 -4.99 11.89 -13.00
C ILE A 109 -4.49 11.21 -11.72
N ASN A 110 -5.06 10.07 -11.36
CA ASN A 110 -4.68 9.30 -10.18
C ASN A 110 -4.09 7.94 -10.54
N VAL A 111 -3.07 7.52 -9.78
CA VAL A 111 -2.49 6.18 -9.84
C VAL A 111 -3.07 5.35 -8.70
N HIS A 112 -3.95 4.43 -9.01
CA HIS A 112 -4.63 3.59 -8.02
C HIS A 112 -4.15 2.13 -8.08
N PRO A 113 -3.63 1.54 -6.98
CA PRO A 113 -3.04 0.20 -7.00
C PRO A 113 -4.09 -0.91 -6.86
N SER A 114 -5.06 -0.94 -7.77
CA SER A 114 -5.99 -2.05 -8.00
C SER A 114 -6.49 -2.06 -9.44
N LEU A 115 -7.18 -3.14 -9.81
CA LEU A 115 -7.95 -3.23 -11.06
C LEU A 115 -9.36 -2.67 -10.82
N LEU A 116 -9.53 -1.35 -10.94
CA LEU A 116 -10.84 -0.72 -10.81
C LEU A 116 -11.85 -1.31 -11.82
N PRO A 117 -13.12 -1.45 -11.43
CA PRO A 117 -13.79 -0.88 -10.27
C PRO A 117 -13.63 -1.65 -8.97
N LYS A 118 -12.84 -2.74 -8.92
CA LYS A 118 -12.58 -3.47 -7.69
C LYS A 118 -11.62 -2.71 -6.77
N TYR A 119 -11.85 -2.85 -5.45
CA TYR A 119 -10.97 -2.32 -4.40
C TYR A 119 -10.79 -0.81 -4.42
N ARG A 120 -11.88 -0.04 -4.60
CA ARG A 120 -11.88 1.41 -4.37
C ARG A 120 -11.57 1.73 -2.91
N GLY A 121 -10.74 2.73 -2.63
CA GLY A 121 -10.46 3.22 -1.27
C GLY A 121 -9.01 3.07 -0.82
N ALA A 122 -8.81 3.03 0.51
CA ALA A 122 -7.53 3.32 1.14
C ALA A 122 -6.52 2.16 1.20
N ALA A 123 -6.98 0.89 1.09
CA ALA A 123 -6.12 -0.28 1.28
C ALA A 123 -6.29 -1.37 0.20
N PRO A 124 -6.24 -1.01 -1.10
CA PRO A 124 -6.52 -1.96 -2.19
C PRO A 124 -5.54 -3.14 -2.22
N ILE A 125 -4.24 -2.90 -2.03
CA ILE A 125 -3.21 -3.96 -2.05
C ILE A 125 -3.44 -4.96 -0.92
N GLN A 126 -3.65 -4.44 0.30
CA GLN A 126 -3.89 -5.28 1.48
C GLN A 126 -5.15 -6.14 1.29
N ARG A 127 -6.25 -5.52 0.85
CA ARG A 127 -7.52 -6.23 0.68
C ARG A 127 -7.45 -7.30 -0.39
N ALA A 128 -6.76 -7.04 -1.50
CA ALA A 128 -6.57 -8.04 -2.56
C ALA A 128 -5.80 -9.28 -2.04
N ILE A 129 -4.74 -9.09 -1.24
CA ILE A 129 -4.02 -10.22 -0.64
C ILE A 129 -4.87 -10.91 0.42
N MET A 130 -5.57 -10.17 1.30
CA MET A 130 -6.40 -10.73 2.38
C MET A 130 -7.53 -11.61 1.85
N THR A 131 -8.14 -11.23 0.72
CA THR A 131 -9.22 -11.99 0.07
C THR A 131 -8.72 -13.14 -0.79
N GLY A 132 -7.39 -13.32 -0.91
CA GLY A 132 -6.80 -14.42 -1.69
C GLY A 132 -6.94 -14.26 -3.20
N GLU A 133 -7.03 -13.02 -3.70
CA GLU A 133 -7.03 -12.78 -5.15
C GLU A 133 -5.76 -13.35 -5.79
N SER A 134 -5.90 -13.92 -6.97
CA SER A 134 -4.78 -14.46 -7.75
C SER A 134 -4.08 -13.40 -8.61
N GLU A 135 -4.75 -12.26 -8.85
CA GLU A 135 -4.21 -11.13 -9.61
C GLU A 135 -4.69 -9.80 -9.01
N THR A 136 -3.91 -8.77 -9.25
CA THR A 136 -4.23 -7.37 -8.99
C THR A 136 -3.62 -6.52 -10.10
N GLY A 137 -3.54 -5.21 -9.92
CA GLY A 137 -2.90 -4.35 -10.91
C GLY A 137 -2.88 -2.89 -10.50
N VAL A 138 -2.65 -2.04 -11.49
CA VAL A 138 -2.71 -0.60 -11.33
C VAL A 138 -3.68 -0.02 -12.35
N THR A 139 -4.44 0.95 -11.93
CA THR A 139 -5.33 1.76 -12.78
C THR A 139 -4.87 3.20 -12.78
N ILE A 140 -4.69 3.76 -13.96
CA ILE A 140 -4.61 5.21 -14.18
C ILE A 140 -6.00 5.69 -14.50
N MET A 141 -6.51 6.65 -13.71
CA MET A 141 -7.88 7.15 -13.84
C MET A 141 -7.95 8.66 -13.67
N LEU A 142 -9.01 9.28 -14.14
CA LEU A 142 -9.36 10.64 -13.78
C LEU A 142 -10.07 10.66 -12.43
N LEU A 143 -9.81 11.67 -11.61
CA LEU A 143 -10.59 11.88 -10.39
C LEU A 143 -11.96 12.50 -10.72
N ASP A 144 -12.96 12.07 -9.98
CA ASP A 144 -14.29 12.67 -9.91
C ASP A 144 -14.63 12.99 -8.44
N GLU A 145 -15.89 13.30 -8.15
CA GLU A 145 -16.37 13.60 -6.79
C GLU A 145 -16.47 12.36 -5.89
N GLY A 146 -16.46 11.16 -6.48
CA GLY A 146 -16.60 9.90 -5.74
C GLY A 146 -15.27 9.32 -5.30
N MET A 147 -15.36 8.24 -4.54
CA MET A 147 -14.18 7.50 -4.11
C MET A 147 -13.69 6.57 -5.22
N ASP A 148 -12.59 6.94 -5.88
CA ASP A 148 -11.94 6.18 -6.95
C ASP A 148 -12.94 5.70 -8.03
N SER A 149 -13.94 6.53 -8.36
CA SER A 149 -15.07 6.19 -9.25
C SER A 149 -14.97 6.76 -10.65
N GLY A 150 -14.05 7.67 -10.88
CA GLY A 150 -13.87 8.34 -12.15
C GLY A 150 -13.41 7.43 -13.31
N PRO A 151 -13.45 7.92 -14.53
CA PRO A 151 -13.18 7.11 -15.71
C PRO A 151 -11.72 6.66 -15.81
N ILE A 152 -11.54 5.45 -16.34
CA ILE A 152 -10.25 4.78 -16.49
C ILE A 152 -9.55 5.27 -17.75
N LEU A 153 -8.28 5.61 -17.64
CA LEU A 153 -7.38 5.91 -18.75
C LEU A 153 -6.60 4.66 -19.19
N SER A 154 -6.03 3.91 -18.24
CA SER A 154 -5.24 2.72 -18.53
C SER A 154 -5.26 1.77 -17.34
N GLN A 155 -5.10 0.48 -17.60
CA GLN A 155 -4.93 -0.55 -16.57
C GLN A 155 -3.88 -1.56 -16.98
N GLU A 156 -3.12 -2.02 -16.00
CA GLU A 156 -2.20 -3.14 -16.17
C GLU A 156 -2.33 -4.10 -15.00
N LYS A 157 -2.27 -5.41 -15.28
CA LYS A 157 -2.47 -6.45 -14.28
C LYS A 157 -1.19 -7.24 -13.99
N ILE A 158 -1.09 -7.74 -12.76
CA ILE A 158 -0.01 -8.59 -12.30
C ILE A 158 -0.56 -9.74 -11.44
N ALA A 159 0.04 -10.92 -11.56
CA ALA A 159 -0.29 -12.05 -10.69
C ALA A 159 0.22 -11.80 -9.26
N ILE A 160 -0.59 -12.17 -8.26
CA ILE A 160 -0.18 -12.22 -6.85
C ILE A 160 0.40 -13.62 -6.58
N LYS A 161 1.69 -13.69 -6.30
CA LYS A 161 2.36 -14.95 -5.97
C LYS A 161 2.11 -15.34 -4.53
N SER A 162 2.24 -16.63 -4.23
CA SER A 162 2.03 -17.18 -2.87
C SER A 162 2.98 -16.63 -1.81
N ASP A 163 4.12 -16.08 -2.21
CA ASP A 163 5.14 -15.45 -1.36
C ASP A 163 5.12 -13.91 -1.41
N ASP A 164 4.25 -13.32 -2.24
CA ASP A 164 4.11 -11.85 -2.26
C ASP A 164 3.50 -11.36 -0.95
N THR A 165 4.23 -10.45 -0.31
CA THR A 165 3.74 -9.67 0.84
C THR A 165 3.27 -8.30 0.38
N LEU A 166 2.61 -7.54 1.28
CA LEU A 166 2.28 -6.14 1.02
C LEU A 166 3.51 -5.35 0.53
N GLY A 167 4.67 -5.51 1.21
CA GLY A 167 5.87 -4.76 0.82
C GLY A 167 6.33 -5.08 -0.59
N ILE A 168 6.37 -6.37 -0.95
CA ILE A 168 6.80 -6.81 -2.28
C ILE A 168 5.82 -6.31 -3.35
N LEU A 169 4.52 -6.48 -3.11
CA LEU A 169 3.51 -6.10 -4.10
C LEU A 169 3.38 -4.58 -4.25
N HIS A 170 3.53 -3.83 -3.13
CA HIS A 170 3.60 -2.38 -3.13
C HIS A 170 4.69 -1.86 -4.08
N ASP A 171 5.90 -2.39 -3.99
CA ASP A 171 7.02 -1.94 -4.82
C ASP A 171 6.81 -2.29 -6.29
N LYS A 172 6.30 -3.50 -6.58
CA LYS A 172 5.95 -3.91 -7.95
C LYS A 172 4.89 -3.01 -8.56
N LEU A 173 3.81 -2.71 -7.82
CA LEU A 173 2.71 -1.86 -8.30
C LEU A 173 3.12 -0.40 -8.42
N ALA A 174 3.99 0.11 -7.55
CA ALA A 174 4.52 1.46 -7.65
C ALA A 174 5.35 1.64 -8.94
N GLN A 175 6.20 0.66 -9.27
CA GLN A 175 6.99 0.68 -10.50
C GLN A 175 6.10 0.54 -11.74
N MET A 176 5.18 -0.41 -11.76
CA MET A 176 4.20 -0.60 -12.85
C MET A 176 3.37 0.66 -13.08
N GLY A 177 2.86 1.26 -11.99
CA GLY A 177 2.08 2.50 -12.06
C GLY A 177 2.87 3.65 -12.67
N ALA A 178 4.15 3.77 -12.37
CA ALA A 178 5.04 4.77 -12.94
C ALA A 178 5.21 4.61 -14.46
N GLU A 179 5.35 3.36 -14.92
CA GLU A 179 5.54 3.04 -16.34
C GLU A 179 4.30 3.39 -17.16
N ILE A 180 3.11 2.91 -16.74
CA ILE A 180 1.86 3.17 -17.48
C ILE A 180 1.35 4.60 -17.34
N LEU A 181 1.72 5.32 -16.26
CA LEU A 181 1.33 6.71 -16.03
C LEU A 181 1.82 7.62 -17.14
N VAL A 182 3.10 7.49 -17.52
CA VAL A 182 3.73 8.36 -18.52
C VAL A 182 3.04 8.23 -19.88
N ASP A 183 2.77 7.00 -20.31
CA ASP A 183 2.08 6.74 -21.59
C ASP A 183 0.62 7.18 -21.53
N ALA A 184 -0.06 6.97 -20.41
CA ALA A 184 -1.43 7.44 -20.22
C ALA A 184 -1.55 8.97 -20.30
N ILE A 185 -0.68 9.70 -19.60
CA ILE A 185 -0.62 11.17 -19.63
C ILE A 185 -0.39 11.68 -21.06
N LYS A 186 0.62 11.13 -21.75
CA LYS A 186 0.99 11.53 -23.10
C LYS A 186 -0.16 11.33 -24.08
N ASN A 187 -0.73 10.13 -24.10
CA ASN A 187 -1.79 9.77 -25.05
C ASN A 187 -3.09 10.53 -24.76
N TYR A 188 -3.40 10.77 -23.47
CA TYR A 188 -4.56 11.57 -23.08
C TYR A 188 -4.38 13.04 -23.49
N TYR A 189 -3.20 13.64 -23.27
CA TYR A 189 -2.87 15.01 -23.69
C TYR A 189 -2.98 15.20 -25.21
N ARG A 190 -2.64 14.19 -25.99
CA ARG A 190 -2.72 14.22 -27.44
C ARG A 190 -4.12 13.95 -27.99
N GLY A 191 -5.07 13.58 -27.14
CA GLY A 191 -6.41 13.14 -27.55
C GLY A 191 -6.42 11.77 -28.23
N GLU A 192 -5.37 10.97 -28.03
CA GLU A 192 -5.21 9.61 -28.56
C GLU A 192 -5.82 8.55 -27.65
N LEU A 193 -6.20 8.94 -26.42
CA LEU A 193 -6.78 8.08 -25.40
C LEU A 193 -8.07 8.68 -24.87
N ASN A 194 -9.17 7.90 -24.92
CA ASN A 194 -10.48 8.30 -24.41
C ASN A 194 -10.70 7.66 -23.02
N PRO A 195 -11.11 8.45 -22.01
CA PRO A 195 -11.47 7.91 -20.71
C PRO A 195 -12.67 6.95 -20.80
N VAL A 196 -12.59 5.78 -20.15
CA VAL A 196 -13.64 4.76 -20.14
C VAL A 196 -14.36 4.78 -18.80
N PRO A 197 -15.69 5.02 -18.75
CA PRO A 197 -16.45 4.97 -17.50
C PRO A 197 -16.32 3.62 -16.81
N GLN A 198 -16.25 3.62 -15.47
CA GLN A 198 -16.25 2.39 -14.69
C GLN A 198 -17.66 1.76 -14.63
N ASP A 199 -17.71 0.43 -14.60
CA ASP A 199 -18.93 -0.33 -14.30
C ASP A 199 -19.18 -0.31 -12.77
N HIS A 200 -20.04 0.59 -12.31
CA HIS A 200 -20.30 0.81 -10.88
C HIS A 200 -20.95 -0.40 -10.20
N GLU A 201 -21.63 -1.28 -10.94
CA GLU A 201 -22.23 -2.50 -10.38
C GLU A 201 -21.19 -3.54 -9.96
N LYS A 202 -19.99 -3.48 -10.55
CA LYS A 202 -18.84 -4.33 -10.19
C LYS A 202 -17.92 -3.73 -9.14
N ALA A 203 -18.25 -2.57 -8.61
CA ALA A 203 -17.40 -1.90 -7.63
C ALA A 203 -17.33 -2.66 -6.31
N THR A 204 -16.12 -2.83 -5.79
CA THR A 204 -15.89 -3.30 -4.42
C THR A 204 -15.03 -2.29 -3.67
N PHE A 205 -15.07 -2.33 -2.33
CA PHE A 205 -14.40 -1.33 -1.50
C PHE A 205 -13.27 -1.93 -0.68
N ALA A 206 -12.22 -1.14 -0.50
CA ALA A 206 -11.01 -1.46 0.22
C ALA A 206 -10.78 -0.48 1.38
N PRO A 207 -11.58 -0.56 2.47
CA PRO A 207 -11.40 0.32 3.63
C PRO A 207 -10.04 0.12 4.28
N ALA A 208 -9.54 1.17 4.95
CA ALA A 208 -8.29 1.13 5.69
C ALA A 208 -8.27 -0.04 6.70
N ILE A 209 -7.11 -0.63 6.91
CA ILE A 209 -6.93 -1.73 7.87
C ILE A 209 -6.93 -1.17 9.29
N SER A 210 -7.86 -1.65 10.12
CA SER A 210 -7.92 -1.32 11.53
C SER A 210 -6.92 -2.12 12.36
N LYS A 211 -6.57 -1.62 13.54
CA LYS A 211 -5.67 -2.33 14.45
C LYS A 211 -6.24 -3.68 14.90
N SER A 212 -7.55 -3.78 15.07
CA SER A 212 -8.22 -5.02 15.47
C SER A 212 -8.14 -6.11 14.41
N GLU A 213 -8.16 -5.75 13.13
CA GLU A 213 -8.00 -6.70 12.02
C GLU A 213 -6.58 -7.30 11.93
N CYS A 214 -5.60 -6.69 12.61
CA CYS A 214 -4.23 -7.21 12.64
C CYS A 214 -4.04 -8.35 13.66
N LEU A 215 -5.01 -8.59 14.55
CA LEU A 215 -4.99 -9.71 15.49
C LEU A 215 -5.33 -11.00 14.75
N ILE A 216 -4.46 -12.01 14.89
CA ILE A 216 -4.67 -13.32 14.29
C ILE A 216 -5.77 -14.06 15.05
N ASP A 217 -6.82 -14.41 14.32
CA ASP A 217 -7.84 -15.36 14.76
C ASP A 217 -7.44 -16.77 14.29
N TRP A 218 -6.89 -17.55 15.20
CA TRP A 218 -6.40 -18.91 14.90
C TRP A 218 -7.53 -19.89 14.54
N THR A 219 -8.80 -19.54 14.80
CA THR A 219 -9.95 -20.38 14.42
C THR A 219 -10.26 -20.34 12.93
N ARG A 220 -9.66 -19.41 12.19
CA ARG A 220 -9.78 -19.33 10.73
C ARG A 220 -8.93 -20.38 10.03
N SER A 221 -9.12 -20.49 8.71
CA SER A 221 -8.33 -21.39 7.88
C SER A 221 -6.86 -20.99 7.81
N SER A 222 -6.00 -21.94 7.54
CA SER A 222 -4.56 -21.71 7.35
C SER A 222 -4.26 -20.71 6.23
N GLU A 223 -5.01 -20.77 5.13
CA GLU A 223 -4.91 -19.86 3.99
C GLU A 223 -5.34 -18.43 4.37
N ASP A 224 -6.46 -18.26 5.09
CA ASP A 224 -6.92 -16.94 5.55
C ASP A 224 -5.89 -16.26 6.46
N ILE A 225 -5.32 -17.04 7.41
CA ILE A 225 -4.31 -16.52 8.33
C ILE A 225 -3.01 -16.20 7.57
N CYS A 226 -2.61 -17.05 6.64
CA CYS A 226 -1.46 -16.81 5.76
C CYS A 226 -1.64 -15.53 4.96
N ASN A 227 -2.81 -15.34 4.35
CA ASN A 227 -3.16 -14.14 3.58
C ASN A 227 -3.16 -12.87 4.46
N LEU A 228 -3.74 -12.94 5.67
CA LEU A 228 -3.70 -11.82 6.62
C LEU A 228 -2.25 -11.42 6.93
N ILE A 229 -1.39 -12.39 7.27
CA ILE A 229 0.01 -12.10 7.61
C ILE A 229 0.73 -11.44 6.44
N ARG A 230 0.58 -11.97 5.22
CA ARG A 230 1.19 -11.40 4.01
C ARG A 230 0.67 -10.00 3.68
N ALA A 231 -0.65 -9.80 3.83
CA ALA A 231 -1.34 -8.56 3.47
C ALA A 231 -0.91 -7.35 4.31
N ILE A 232 -0.32 -7.58 5.47
CA ILE A 232 0.11 -6.50 6.38
C ILE A 232 1.59 -6.61 6.80
N ASP A 233 2.38 -7.40 6.07
CA ASP A 233 3.84 -7.47 6.20
C ASP A 233 4.50 -6.44 5.23
N PRO A 234 5.34 -5.51 5.67
CA PRO A 234 5.97 -5.43 6.99
C PRO A 234 5.20 -4.61 8.04
N VAL A 235 4.28 -3.76 7.65
CA VAL A 235 3.58 -2.82 8.53
C VAL A 235 2.09 -2.79 8.20
N PRO A 236 1.22 -2.90 9.21
CA PRO A 236 1.46 -2.91 10.66
C PRO A 236 2.01 -4.22 11.23
N GLY A 237 1.92 -5.34 10.50
CA GLY A 237 2.29 -6.70 10.90
C GLY A 237 1.19 -7.39 11.70
N ALA A 238 0.81 -8.62 11.29
CA ALA A 238 -0.13 -9.45 12.02
C ALA A 238 0.45 -9.84 13.38
N TYR A 239 -0.39 -9.93 14.38
CA TYR A 239 0.06 -10.26 15.73
C TYR A 239 -0.87 -11.24 16.45
N THR A 240 -0.30 -11.89 17.42
CA THR A 240 -0.99 -12.73 18.41
C THR A 240 -0.47 -12.37 19.80
N TYR A 241 -1.07 -12.96 20.85
CA TYR A 241 -0.56 -12.87 22.21
C TYR A 241 0.20 -14.14 22.58
N TRP A 242 1.29 -13.97 23.29
CA TRP A 242 2.08 -15.02 23.90
C TRP A 242 2.67 -14.52 25.21
N ASP A 243 2.41 -15.24 26.32
CA ASP A 243 2.85 -14.87 27.67
C ASP A 243 2.50 -13.40 28.03
N GLY A 244 1.23 -12.98 27.71
CA GLY A 244 0.72 -11.63 27.96
C GLY A 244 1.36 -10.53 27.11
N LYS A 245 2.14 -10.88 26.07
CA LYS A 245 2.85 -9.92 25.21
C LYS A 245 2.47 -10.07 23.75
N ILE A 246 2.49 -8.96 23.03
CA ILE A 246 2.31 -8.97 21.58
C ILE A 246 3.52 -9.67 20.92
N LEU A 247 3.22 -10.70 20.14
CA LEU A 247 4.14 -11.39 19.26
C LEU A 247 3.65 -11.18 17.82
N LYS A 248 4.37 -10.37 17.05
CA LYS A 248 4.10 -10.23 15.62
C LYS A 248 4.65 -11.41 14.84
N ILE A 249 3.90 -11.80 13.83
CA ILE A 249 4.13 -12.99 13.01
C ILE A 249 4.41 -12.57 11.57
N PHE A 250 5.43 -13.19 10.94
CA PHE A 250 5.85 -12.89 9.59
C PHE A 250 6.29 -14.15 8.84
N SER A 251 6.42 -14.05 7.53
CA SER A 251 6.89 -15.12 6.65
C SER A 251 6.15 -16.45 6.88
N PRO A 252 4.81 -16.45 6.71
CA PRO A 252 3.99 -17.63 6.90
C PRO A 252 4.14 -18.57 5.70
N ARG A 253 3.94 -19.88 5.97
CA ARG A 253 3.82 -20.91 4.93
C ARG A 253 2.79 -21.95 5.38
N VAL A 254 1.79 -22.16 4.54
CA VAL A 254 0.83 -23.27 4.76
C VAL A 254 1.55 -24.59 4.53
N GLU A 255 1.54 -25.46 5.53
CA GLU A 255 1.99 -26.83 5.40
C GLU A 255 0.75 -27.74 5.32
N LYS A 256 0.56 -28.37 4.17
CA LYS A 256 -0.58 -29.27 3.91
C LYS A 256 -0.45 -30.57 4.71
N ILE A 257 -0.36 -30.43 6.02
CA ILE A 257 -0.28 -31.51 7.00
C ILE A 257 -1.47 -31.34 7.93
N GLU A 258 -2.31 -32.38 8.03
CA GLU A 258 -3.37 -32.40 9.05
C GLU A 258 -2.73 -32.53 10.44
N LEU A 259 -3.04 -31.58 11.28
CA LEU A 259 -2.56 -31.54 12.67
C LEU A 259 -3.74 -31.80 13.60
N GLY A 260 -3.60 -32.79 14.47
CA GLY A 260 -4.43 -32.86 15.68
C GLY A 260 -3.99 -31.77 16.64
N GLY A 261 -4.89 -30.87 17.06
CA GLY A 261 -4.58 -29.80 17.98
C GLY A 261 -5.65 -28.73 18.03
N LYS A 262 -5.63 -27.89 19.06
CA LYS A 262 -6.55 -26.74 19.15
C LYS A 262 -6.05 -25.60 18.28
N PRO A 263 -6.93 -24.78 17.66
CA PRO A 263 -6.51 -23.57 16.97
C PRO A 263 -5.59 -22.69 17.84
N GLY A 264 -4.45 -22.29 17.31
CA GLY A 264 -3.41 -21.54 18.02
C GLY A 264 -2.42 -22.40 18.82
N GLU A 265 -2.58 -23.73 18.84
CA GLU A 265 -1.64 -24.61 19.52
C GLU A 265 -0.34 -24.74 18.72
N VAL A 266 0.77 -24.53 19.40
CA VAL A 266 2.11 -24.80 18.88
C VAL A 266 2.32 -26.31 18.84
N VAL A 267 2.46 -26.85 17.64
CA VAL A 267 2.69 -28.28 17.42
C VAL A 267 4.18 -28.60 17.36
N GLU A 268 4.95 -27.69 16.79
CA GLU A 268 6.39 -27.80 16.66
C GLU A 268 7.08 -26.44 16.85
N ALA A 269 8.20 -26.44 17.57
CA ALA A 269 9.08 -25.29 17.70
C ALA A 269 10.52 -25.71 17.38
N ALA A 270 10.92 -25.61 16.13
CA ALA A 270 12.20 -26.09 15.62
C ALA A 270 12.99 -24.97 14.91
N PRO A 271 14.30 -25.14 14.67
CA PRO A 271 15.10 -24.12 13.99
C PRO A 271 14.57 -23.70 12.61
N HIS A 272 13.83 -24.56 11.92
CA HIS A 272 13.22 -24.28 10.63
C HIS A 272 11.86 -23.57 10.72
N GLY A 273 11.37 -23.25 11.91
CA GLY A 273 10.15 -22.46 12.13
C GLY A 273 9.29 -22.94 13.27
N LEU A 274 8.24 -22.18 13.54
CA LEU A 274 7.18 -22.48 14.49
C LEU A 274 5.98 -23.03 13.69
N LEU A 275 5.51 -24.23 14.00
CA LEU A 275 4.32 -24.82 13.40
C LEU A 275 3.14 -24.68 14.35
N VAL A 276 2.06 -24.06 13.89
CA VAL A 276 0.87 -23.77 14.70
C VAL A 276 -0.35 -24.38 14.03
N ALA A 277 -1.23 -24.99 14.80
CA ALA A 277 -2.50 -25.52 14.33
C ALA A 277 -3.49 -24.38 14.05
N THR A 278 -4.26 -24.51 12.98
CA THR A 278 -5.28 -23.53 12.55
C THR A 278 -6.68 -24.15 12.59
N GLY A 279 -7.72 -23.34 12.38
CA GLY A 279 -9.11 -23.78 12.54
C GLY A 279 -9.57 -24.84 11.54
N ASP A 280 -8.91 -24.97 10.40
CA ASP A 280 -9.13 -26.03 9.41
C ASP A 280 -8.33 -27.31 9.68
N GLY A 281 -7.61 -27.38 10.81
CA GLY A 281 -6.77 -28.52 11.17
C GLY A 281 -5.47 -28.63 10.39
N ILE A 282 -5.13 -27.62 9.56
CA ILE A 282 -3.89 -27.58 8.76
C ILE A 282 -2.81 -26.81 9.52
N GLY A 283 -1.54 -27.12 9.26
CA GLY A 283 -0.41 -26.46 9.88
C GLY A 283 -0.04 -25.14 9.21
N LEU A 284 0.19 -24.09 10.01
CA LEU A 284 0.82 -22.86 9.53
C LEU A 284 2.23 -22.75 10.09
N ARG A 285 3.23 -22.80 9.21
CA ARG A 285 4.63 -22.59 9.59
C ARG A 285 4.97 -21.10 9.56
N ILE A 286 5.63 -20.65 10.61
CA ILE A 286 6.04 -19.27 10.83
C ILE A 286 7.56 -19.24 10.90
N ASN A 287 8.18 -18.45 10.00
CA ASN A 287 9.63 -18.40 9.89
C ASN A 287 10.26 -17.20 10.60
N GLU A 288 9.49 -16.12 10.80
CA GLU A 288 9.99 -14.91 11.43
C GLU A 288 8.97 -14.35 12.44
N VAL A 289 9.50 -13.80 13.51
CA VAL A 289 8.70 -13.21 14.59
C VAL A 289 9.30 -11.90 15.09
N GLN A 290 8.46 -11.11 15.77
CA GLN A 290 8.90 -9.91 16.49
C GLN A 290 8.15 -9.79 17.81
N LEU A 291 8.83 -10.07 18.92
CA LEU A 291 8.28 -9.82 20.25
C LEU A 291 8.25 -8.31 20.54
N ALA A 292 7.24 -7.86 21.25
CA ALA A 292 7.11 -6.47 21.65
C ALA A 292 8.42 -5.92 22.26
N GLY A 293 8.86 -4.75 21.76
CA GLY A 293 10.11 -4.10 22.16
C GLY A 293 11.39 -4.66 21.53
N GLN A 294 11.28 -5.66 20.64
CA GLN A 294 12.42 -6.24 19.93
C GLN A 294 12.40 -5.96 18.43
N ARG A 295 13.48 -6.33 17.73
CA ARG A 295 13.53 -6.35 16.28
C ARG A 295 12.87 -7.61 15.72
N ARG A 296 12.44 -7.58 14.47
CA ARG A 296 12.07 -8.75 13.68
C ARG A 296 13.30 -9.66 13.53
N MET A 297 13.11 -10.97 13.69
CA MET A 297 14.17 -11.95 13.59
C MET A 297 13.64 -13.31 13.12
N LYS A 298 14.52 -14.15 12.60
CA LYS A 298 14.18 -15.55 12.27
C LYS A 298 13.76 -16.31 13.52
N PHE A 299 12.80 -17.21 13.40
CA PHE A 299 12.34 -18.02 14.52
C PHE A 299 13.49 -18.80 15.19
N ALA A 300 14.43 -19.33 14.40
CA ALA A 300 15.62 -20.01 14.94
C ALA A 300 16.44 -19.15 15.91
N GLU A 301 16.55 -17.84 15.68
CA GLU A 301 17.24 -16.91 16.58
C GLU A 301 16.41 -16.66 17.83
N PHE A 302 15.11 -16.43 17.66
CA PHE A 302 14.17 -16.21 18.74
C PHE A 302 14.13 -17.41 19.71
N ALA A 303 14.05 -18.63 19.20
CA ALA A 303 13.99 -19.87 19.96
C ALA A 303 15.24 -20.12 20.83
N ARG A 304 16.42 -19.66 20.39
CA ARG A 304 17.65 -19.76 21.20
C ARG A 304 17.69 -18.80 22.38
N GLY A 305 16.88 -17.74 22.33
CA GLY A 305 16.79 -16.69 23.34
C GLY A 305 15.49 -16.73 24.15
N LYS A 306 14.72 -15.64 24.02
CA LYS A 306 13.46 -15.46 24.76
C LYS A 306 12.37 -16.46 24.36
N GLY A 307 12.42 -16.98 23.15
CA GLY A 307 11.49 -17.98 22.63
C GLY A 307 11.67 -19.40 23.17
N LYS A 308 12.65 -19.67 24.06
CA LYS A 308 12.85 -21.00 24.66
C LYS A 308 11.63 -21.59 25.37
N LYS A 309 10.72 -20.72 25.84
CA LYS A 309 9.46 -21.12 26.49
C LYS A 309 8.31 -21.35 25.49
N LEU A 310 8.49 -21.04 24.22
CA LEU A 310 7.51 -21.30 23.17
C LEU A 310 7.73 -22.73 22.66
N ILE A 311 7.10 -23.68 23.35
CA ILE A 311 7.26 -25.12 23.17
C ILE A 311 5.96 -25.75 22.64
N PRO A 312 5.98 -26.97 22.10
CA PRO A 312 4.78 -27.72 21.77
C PRO A 312 3.78 -27.77 22.94
N GLY A 313 2.48 -27.62 22.61
CA GLY A 313 1.40 -27.50 23.60
C GLY A 313 1.12 -26.07 24.08
N THR A 314 1.97 -25.07 23.73
CA THR A 314 1.68 -23.66 24.01
C THR A 314 0.50 -23.19 23.14
N ILE A 315 -0.47 -22.48 23.72
CA ILE A 315 -1.58 -21.87 22.98
C ILE A 315 -1.27 -20.39 22.74
N LEU A 316 -1.31 -19.97 21.48
CA LEU A 316 -1.21 -18.57 21.07
C LEU A 316 -2.61 -17.94 21.04
N GLY A 317 -2.71 -16.64 21.34
CA GLY A 317 -3.97 -15.88 21.23
C GLY A 317 -4.71 -15.67 22.55
N GLY A 318 -4.33 -16.30 23.66
CA GLY A 318 -4.81 -15.95 25.00
C GLY A 318 -4.16 -14.66 25.49
N GLU A 319 -4.95 -13.68 25.96
CA GLU A 319 -4.45 -12.50 26.69
C GLU A 319 -3.71 -12.88 27.98
#